data_4a625c5393b023eb026afbae7328f3aa
#
_entry.id   4a625c5393b023eb026afbae7328f3aa
#
_cell.length_a   1.000
_cell.length_b   1.000
_cell.length_c   1.000
_cell.angle_alpha   90.00
_cell.angle_beta   90.00
_cell.angle_gamma   90.00
#
_symmetry.space_group_name_H-M   'P 1'
#
loop_
_entity.id
_entity.type
_entity.pdbx_description
1 polymer ?
#
loop_
_entity_poly.entity_id
_entity_poly.type
_entity_poly.pdbx_seq_one_letter_code
_entity_poly.pdbx_strand_id
1 'polypeptide(L)'
;MINIGKYIEMAINWLTENFTLFFDAINVGIGGFIDGFQNVLMWIPFYITIVLLTLLAWYKSGKGVGVFTVFGLLLIWSMGFWNETMQTLALVLSSTIIALPLGIWSANSQRCDKILHPILDLMQTMPAFVYLIPAVLFFGLGTVPGAFATIIFATPPVVRLTSLGIKQVPKNVVEASRSFGATPTQLLFK
;
A
#
# COMPACT_ATOMS: atom_id res chain seq x y z
N MET A 1 35.88 17.29 -16.97
CA MET A 1 35.08 16.22 -16.33
C MET A 1 33.63 16.36 -16.81
N ILE A 2 33.06 15.32 -17.38
CA ILE A 2 31.64 15.29 -17.79
C ILE A 2 30.78 15.30 -16.51
N ASN A 3 30.06 16.39 -16.31
CA ASN A 3 29.20 16.52 -15.12
C ASN A 3 27.83 15.84 -15.40
N ILE A 4 27.77 14.51 -15.20
CA ILE A 4 26.57 13.71 -15.47
C ILE A 4 25.36 14.25 -14.71
N GLY A 5 25.55 14.76 -13.48
CA GLY A 5 24.48 15.34 -12.66
C GLY A 5 23.77 16.51 -13.36
N LYS A 6 24.52 17.36 -14.04
CA LYS A 6 23.93 18.51 -14.77
C LYS A 6 23.03 18.08 -15.94
N TYR A 7 23.39 16.98 -16.61
CA TYR A 7 22.55 16.46 -17.71
C TYR A 7 21.27 15.81 -17.17
N ILE A 8 21.37 15.11 -16.03
CA ILE A 8 20.19 14.53 -15.36
C ILE A 8 19.26 15.64 -14.86
N GLU A 9 19.81 16.68 -14.24
CA GLU A 9 19.05 17.85 -13.78
C GLU A 9 18.34 18.56 -14.94
N MET A 10 19.03 18.80 -16.05
CA MET A 10 18.41 19.38 -17.24
C MET A 10 17.29 18.51 -17.82
N ALA A 11 17.47 17.18 -17.82
CA ALA A 11 16.43 16.26 -18.30
C ALA A 11 15.21 16.26 -17.39
N ILE A 12 15.42 16.28 -16.07
CA ILE A 12 14.31 16.33 -15.08
C ILE A 12 13.57 17.66 -15.20
N ASN A 13 14.28 18.78 -15.25
CA ASN A 13 13.66 20.10 -15.37
C ASN A 13 12.86 20.20 -16.68
N TRP A 14 13.41 19.72 -17.78
CA TRP A 14 12.69 19.68 -19.05
C TRP A 14 11.40 18.84 -18.97
N LEU A 15 11.45 17.67 -18.32
CA LEU A 15 10.27 16.82 -18.11
C LEU A 15 9.23 17.50 -17.22
N THR A 16 9.65 18.08 -16.11
CA THR A 16 8.72 18.75 -15.18
C THR A 16 8.08 19.99 -15.80
N GLU A 17 8.83 20.78 -16.59
CA GLU A 17 8.31 21.96 -17.27
C GLU A 17 7.33 21.62 -18.42
N ASN A 18 7.66 20.61 -19.23
CA ASN A 18 6.82 20.25 -20.38
C ASN A 18 5.61 19.38 -20.02
N PHE A 19 5.65 18.65 -18.90
CA PHE A 19 4.58 17.77 -18.43
C PHE A 19 3.95 18.23 -17.11
N THR A 20 4.03 19.52 -16.79
CA THR A 20 3.49 20.09 -15.54
C THR A 20 2.04 19.66 -15.28
N LEU A 21 1.16 19.80 -16.28
CA LEU A 21 -0.25 19.39 -16.16
C LEU A 21 -0.41 17.91 -15.82
N PHE A 22 0.44 17.04 -16.33
CA PHE A 22 0.42 15.61 -16.04
C PHE A 22 0.83 15.33 -14.60
N PHE A 23 1.94 15.94 -14.16
CA PHE A 23 2.41 15.78 -12.78
C PHE A 23 1.46 16.39 -11.76
N ASP A 24 0.87 17.56 -12.08
CA ASP A 24 -0.14 18.21 -11.25
C ASP A 24 -1.41 17.37 -11.15
N ALA A 25 -1.89 16.79 -12.25
CA ALA A 25 -3.05 15.90 -12.24
C ALA A 25 -2.80 14.65 -11.36
N ILE A 26 -1.60 14.09 -11.39
CA ILE A 26 -1.21 12.98 -10.51
C ILE A 26 -1.15 13.45 -9.05
N ASN A 27 -0.54 14.62 -8.79
CA ASN A 27 -0.49 15.19 -7.44
C ASN A 27 -1.89 15.39 -6.85
N VAL A 28 -2.78 16.01 -7.62
CA VAL A 28 -4.16 16.24 -7.19
C VAL A 28 -4.92 14.93 -7.04
N GLY A 29 -4.77 13.99 -7.97
CA GLY A 29 -5.47 12.71 -7.96
C GLY A 29 -5.01 11.81 -6.82
N ILE A 30 -3.72 11.53 -6.72
CA ILE A 30 -3.17 10.63 -5.68
C ILE A 30 -3.19 11.33 -4.32
N GLY A 31 -2.77 12.59 -4.25
CA GLY A 31 -2.80 13.37 -3.01
C GLY A 31 -4.22 13.46 -2.48
N GLY A 32 -5.18 13.88 -3.30
CA GLY A 32 -6.59 14.00 -2.91
C GLY A 32 -7.21 12.66 -2.49
N PHE A 33 -6.84 11.54 -3.11
CA PHE A 33 -7.28 10.21 -2.69
C PHE A 33 -6.75 9.85 -1.31
N ILE A 34 -5.46 10.06 -1.06
CA ILE A 34 -4.83 9.72 0.23
C ILE A 34 -5.30 10.66 1.33
N ASP A 35 -5.35 11.96 1.07
CA ASP A 35 -5.84 12.95 2.00
C ASP A 35 -7.33 12.73 2.33
N GLY A 36 -8.14 12.38 1.33
CA GLY A 36 -9.53 11.99 1.51
C GLY A 36 -9.66 10.76 2.41
N PHE A 37 -8.82 9.75 2.19
CA PHE A 37 -8.81 8.54 3.00
C PHE A 37 -8.32 8.80 4.43
N GLN A 38 -7.28 9.63 4.60
CA GLN A 38 -6.83 10.10 5.90
C GLN A 38 -7.94 10.86 6.64
N ASN A 39 -8.64 11.76 5.95
CA ASN A 39 -9.75 12.51 6.53
C ASN A 39 -10.88 11.61 7.03
N VAL A 40 -11.19 10.53 6.29
CA VAL A 40 -12.17 9.52 6.74
C VAL A 40 -11.69 8.84 8.03
N LEU A 41 -10.40 8.49 8.14
CA LEU A 41 -9.84 7.92 9.36
C LEU A 41 -9.84 8.94 10.51
N MET A 42 -9.54 10.20 10.24
CA MET A 42 -9.53 11.29 11.22
C MET A 42 -10.94 11.70 11.68
N TRP A 43 -11.99 11.40 10.89
CA TRP A 43 -13.38 11.65 11.27
C TRP A 43 -13.78 10.84 12.52
N ILE A 44 -13.13 9.69 12.73
CA ILE A 44 -13.30 8.91 13.94
C ILE A 44 -12.46 9.54 15.07
N PRO A 45 -13.06 9.98 16.19
CA PRO A 45 -12.31 10.51 17.32
C PRO A 45 -11.21 9.53 17.80
N PHE A 46 -10.05 10.06 18.14
CA PHE A 46 -8.86 9.26 18.51
C PHE A 46 -9.16 8.21 19.62
N TYR A 47 -9.96 8.56 20.60
CA TYR A 47 -10.31 7.65 21.70
C TYR A 47 -11.14 6.45 21.22
N ILE A 48 -12.03 6.63 20.22
CA ILE A 48 -12.80 5.54 19.61
C ILE A 48 -11.85 4.64 18.82
N THR A 49 -10.95 5.21 18.05
CA THR A 49 -9.95 4.44 17.27
C THR A 49 -9.06 3.62 18.21
N ILE A 50 -8.59 4.20 19.32
CA ILE A 50 -7.80 3.48 20.34
C ILE A 50 -8.60 2.30 20.92
N VAL A 51 -9.86 2.53 21.29
CA VAL A 51 -10.71 1.46 21.85
C VAL A 51 -10.95 0.35 20.83
N LEU A 52 -11.30 0.70 19.57
CA LEU A 52 -11.57 -0.27 18.52
C LEU A 52 -10.33 -1.13 18.21
N LEU A 53 -9.16 -0.50 18.01
CA LEU A 53 -7.92 -1.22 17.72
C LEU A 53 -7.48 -2.08 18.91
N THR A 54 -7.65 -1.58 20.12
CA THR A 54 -7.35 -2.35 21.34
C THR A 54 -8.25 -3.58 21.49
N LEU A 55 -9.55 -3.42 21.29
CA LEU A 55 -10.49 -4.55 21.36
C LEU A 55 -10.20 -5.58 20.28
N LEU A 56 -9.88 -5.14 19.06
CA LEU A 56 -9.49 -6.02 17.97
C LEU A 56 -8.21 -6.80 18.30
N ALA A 57 -7.19 -6.12 18.81
CA ALA A 57 -5.92 -6.71 19.23
C ALA A 57 -6.12 -7.72 20.37
N TRP A 58 -6.93 -7.34 21.35
CA TRP A 58 -7.26 -8.23 22.47
C TRP A 58 -7.99 -9.50 22.01
N TYR A 59 -9.02 -9.33 21.15
CA TYR A 59 -9.82 -10.46 20.65
C TYR A 59 -9.00 -11.41 19.78
N LYS A 60 -8.13 -10.88 18.91
CA LYS A 60 -7.35 -11.69 17.95
C LYS A 60 -6.04 -12.24 18.51
N SER A 61 -5.37 -11.49 19.36
CA SER A 61 -3.99 -11.79 19.78
C SER A 61 -3.81 -11.92 21.30
N GLY A 62 -4.89 -11.73 22.08
CA GLY A 62 -4.89 -11.92 23.53
C GLY A 62 -4.61 -10.65 24.35
N LYS A 63 -4.72 -10.81 25.68
CA LYS A 63 -4.71 -9.68 26.65
C LYS A 63 -3.42 -8.86 26.61
N GLY A 64 -2.26 -9.51 26.49
CA GLY A 64 -0.96 -8.84 26.47
C GLY A 64 -0.80 -7.88 25.28
N VAL A 65 -1.21 -8.31 24.08
CA VAL A 65 -1.17 -7.47 22.88
C VAL A 65 -2.17 -6.33 22.99
N GLY A 66 -3.38 -6.56 23.54
CA GLY A 66 -4.35 -5.50 23.80
C GLY A 66 -3.81 -4.42 24.72
N VAL A 67 -3.20 -4.78 25.84
CA VAL A 67 -2.57 -3.83 26.78
C VAL A 67 -1.45 -3.06 26.10
N PHE A 68 -0.57 -3.74 25.36
CA PHE A 68 0.51 -3.08 24.61
C PHE A 68 -0.05 -2.08 23.59
N THR A 69 -1.14 -2.43 22.89
CA THR A 69 -1.80 -1.56 21.90
C THR A 69 -2.35 -0.27 22.54
N VAL A 70 -3.00 -0.37 23.72
CA VAL A 70 -3.47 0.82 24.43
C VAL A 70 -2.32 1.76 24.76
N PHE A 71 -1.28 1.23 25.41
CA PHE A 71 -0.14 2.06 25.83
C PHE A 71 0.58 2.66 24.61
N GLY A 72 0.79 1.88 23.54
CA GLY A 72 1.43 2.37 22.32
C GLY A 72 0.64 3.49 21.66
N LEU A 73 -0.67 3.34 21.50
CA LEU A 73 -1.51 4.35 20.86
C LEU A 73 -1.68 5.61 21.72
N LEU A 74 -1.77 5.46 23.06
CA LEU A 74 -1.76 6.60 23.98
C LEU A 74 -0.43 7.35 23.95
N LEU A 75 0.69 6.65 23.85
CA LEU A 75 2.01 7.24 23.69
C LEU A 75 2.09 8.07 22.39
N ILE A 76 1.68 7.50 21.26
CA ILE A 76 1.63 8.18 19.95
C ILE A 76 0.79 9.46 20.06
N TRP A 77 -0.39 9.36 20.66
CA TRP A 77 -1.25 10.52 20.84
C TRP A 77 -0.62 11.57 21.75
N SER A 78 -0.01 11.18 22.88
CA SER A 78 0.65 12.10 23.82
C SER A 78 1.85 12.81 23.23
N MET A 79 2.54 12.18 22.27
CA MET A 79 3.66 12.76 21.51
C MET A 79 3.20 13.70 20.39
N GLY A 80 1.89 13.80 20.11
CA GLY A 80 1.34 14.63 19.04
C GLY A 80 1.42 14.02 17.63
N PHE A 81 1.82 12.75 17.49
CA PHE A 81 1.98 12.06 16.20
C PHE A 81 0.71 11.37 15.69
N TRP A 82 -0.46 11.79 16.16
CA TRP A 82 -1.72 11.15 15.74
C TRP A 82 -2.01 11.35 14.26
N ASN A 83 -1.79 12.56 13.75
CA ASN A 83 -2.03 12.91 12.35
C ASN A 83 -1.13 12.08 11.40
N GLU A 84 0.17 12.00 11.71
CA GLU A 84 1.16 11.23 10.96
C GLU A 84 0.87 9.73 10.98
N THR A 85 0.33 9.25 12.11
CA THR A 85 -0.11 7.85 12.24
C THR A 85 -1.30 7.56 11.33
N MET A 86 -2.30 8.44 11.29
CA MET A 86 -3.45 8.29 10.39
C MET A 86 -3.05 8.41 8.93
N GLN A 87 -2.11 9.30 8.60
CA GLN A 87 -1.55 9.41 7.27
C GLN A 87 -0.83 8.12 6.84
N THR A 88 0.03 7.58 7.71
CA THR A 88 0.73 6.32 7.46
C THR A 88 -0.26 5.17 7.27
N LEU A 89 -1.30 5.10 8.10
CA LEU A 89 -2.36 4.10 7.98
C LEU A 89 -3.11 4.25 6.65
N ALA A 90 -3.44 5.47 6.23
CA ALA A 90 -4.07 5.75 4.95
C ALA A 90 -3.19 5.28 3.77
N LEU A 91 -1.89 5.56 3.81
CA LEU A 91 -0.92 5.12 2.79
C LEU A 91 -0.85 3.59 2.68
N VAL A 92 -0.73 2.90 3.82
CA VAL A 92 -0.62 1.43 3.86
C VAL A 92 -1.92 0.76 3.41
N LEU A 93 -3.07 1.25 3.86
CA LEU A 93 -4.38 0.73 3.45
C LEU A 93 -4.63 0.98 1.96
N SER A 94 -4.29 2.17 1.45
CA SER A 94 -4.38 2.49 0.02
C SER A 94 -3.51 1.55 -0.82
N SER A 95 -2.27 1.30 -0.39
CA SER A 95 -1.37 0.35 -1.05
C SER A 95 -1.95 -1.07 -1.04
N THR A 96 -2.57 -1.48 0.07
CA THR A 96 -3.21 -2.79 0.20
C THR A 96 -4.40 -2.93 -0.74
N ILE A 97 -5.25 -1.89 -0.84
CA ILE A 97 -6.40 -1.87 -1.76
C ILE A 97 -5.96 -2.04 -3.21
N ILE A 98 -4.82 -1.45 -3.60
CA ILE A 98 -4.25 -1.60 -4.95
C ILE A 98 -3.63 -2.98 -5.13
N ALA A 99 -2.93 -3.49 -4.13
CA ALA A 99 -2.17 -4.73 -4.21
C ALA A 99 -3.04 -6.00 -4.19
N LEU A 100 -4.16 -5.99 -3.44
CA LEU A 100 -5.06 -7.15 -3.35
C LEU A 100 -5.61 -7.61 -4.70
N PRO A 101 -6.18 -6.73 -5.56
CA PRO A 101 -6.63 -7.13 -6.89
C PRO A 101 -5.51 -7.69 -7.78
N LEU A 102 -4.30 -7.11 -7.68
CA LEU A 102 -3.12 -7.60 -8.40
C LEU A 102 -2.72 -9.00 -7.92
N GLY A 103 -2.78 -9.26 -6.63
CA GLY A 103 -2.53 -10.58 -6.04
C GLY A 103 -3.55 -11.63 -6.48
N ILE A 104 -4.83 -11.27 -6.50
CA ILE A 104 -5.89 -12.14 -7.01
C ILE A 104 -5.69 -12.43 -8.51
N TRP A 105 -5.34 -11.41 -9.29
CA TRP A 105 -5.07 -11.58 -10.72
C TRP A 105 -3.86 -12.47 -10.97
N SER A 106 -2.76 -12.26 -10.22
CA SER A 106 -1.57 -13.09 -10.25
C SER A 106 -1.89 -14.56 -9.93
N ALA A 107 -2.76 -14.81 -8.94
CA ALA A 107 -3.17 -16.17 -8.58
C ALA A 107 -3.95 -16.89 -9.71
N ASN A 108 -4.78 -16.16 -10.44
CA ASN A 108 -5.67 -16.72 -11.45
C ASN A 108 -5.10 -16.74 -12.88
N SER A 109 -3.96 -16.06 -13.14
CA SER A 109 -3.38 -15.95 -14.47
C SER A 109 -1.88 -16.19 -14.45
N GLN A 110 -1.44 -17.31 -15.04
CA GLN A 110 -0.01 -17.63 -15.18
C GLN A 110 0.77 -16.56 -15.98
N ARG A 111 0.13 -15.89 -16.94
CA ARG A 111 0.78 -14.81 -17.72
C ARG A 111 1.01 -13.60 -16.84
N CYS A 112 0.00 -13.20 -16.08
CA CYS A 112 0.09 -12.10 -15.12
C CYS A 112 1.16 -12.39 -14.08
N ASP A 113 1.17 -13.60 -13.51
CA ASP A 113 2.13 -14.05 -12.51
C ASP A 113 3.58 -13.93 -13.02
N LYS A 114 3.85 -14.42 -14.25
CA LYS A 114 5.19 -14.35 -14.87
C LYS A 114 5.67 -12.92 -15.14
N ILE A 115 4.77 -11.98 -15.39
CA ILE A 115 5.10 -10.57 -15.63
C ILE A 115 5.27 -9.82 -14.31
N LEU A 116 4.38 -10.08 -13.34
CA LEU A 116 4.42 -9.36 -12.06
C LEU A 116 5.62 -9.76 -11.21
N HIS A 117 6.01 -11.04 -11.15
CA HIS A 117 7.11 -11.50 -10.28
C HIS A 117 8.41 -10.72 -10.48
N PRO A 118 8.96 -10.56 -11.70
CA PRO A 118 10.19 -9.78 -11.90
C PRO A 118 10.04 -8.31 -11.45
N ILE A 119 8.86 -7.71 -11.68
CA ILE A 119 8.59 -6.32 -11.27
C ILE A 119 8.57 -6.22 -9.75
N LEU A 120 7.88 -7.14 -9.07
CA LEU A 120 7.84 -7.21 -7.61
C LEU A 120 9.22 -7.49 -7.01
N ASP A 121 10.05 -8.30 -7.69
CA ASP A 121 11.43 -8.55 -7.27
C ASP A 121 12.28 -7.27 -7.33
N LEU A 122 12.19 -6.51 -8.43
CA LEU A 122 12.86 -5.22 -8.55
C LEU A 122 12.40 -4.24 -7.45
N MET A 123 11.09 -4.17 -7.19
CA MET A 123 10.54 -3.31 -6.14
C MET A 123 11.08 -3.66 -4.74
N GLN A 124 11.42 -4.93 -4.46
CA GLN A 124 11.93 -5.37 -3.16
C GLN A 124 13.46 -5.33 -3.04
N THR A 125 14.18 -5.43 -4.16
CA THR A 125 15.65 -5.44 -4.14
C THR A 125 16.25 -4.05 -3.98
N MET A 126 15.51 -3.00 -4.35
CA MET A 126 15.98 -1.62 -4.25
C MET A 126 15.52 -0.97 -2.94
N PRO A 127 16.41 -0.26 -2.21
CA PRO A 127 16.03 0.51 -1.03
C PRO A 127 14.92 1.53 -1.34
N ALA A 128 13.99 1.75 -0.40
CA ALA A 128 12.86 2.67 -0.58
C ALA A 128 13.26 4.10 -1.01
N PHE A 129 14.41 4.58 -0.54
CA PHE A 129 14.94 5.90 -0.90
C PHE A 129 15.28 6.05 -2.40
N VAL A 130 15.57 4.94 -3.09
CA VAL A 130 15.84 4.97 -4.55
C VAL A 130 14.61 5.39 -5.33
N TYR A 131 13.42 5.09 -4.85
CA TYR A 131 12.16 5.52 -5.45
C TYR A 131 11.71 6.90 -4.95
N LEU A 132 12.00 7.19 -3.68
CA LEU A 132 11.59 8.44 -3.05
C LEU A 132 12.28 9.66 -3.68
N ILE A 133 13.58 9.56 -4.00
CA ILE A 133 14.33 10.68 -4.56
C ILE A 133 13.74 11.13 -5.91
N PRO A 134 13.55 10.26 -6.93
CA PRO A 134 12.87 10.66 -8.17
C PRO A 134 11.45 11.17 -7.93
N ALA A 135 10.69 10.55 -7.03
CA ALA A 135 9.34 11.00 -6.73
C ALA A 135 9.31 12.43 -6.15
N VAL A 136 10.26 12.77 -5.28
CA VAL A 136 10.40 14.15 -4.75
C VAL A 136 10.81 15.12 -5.84
N LEU A 137 11.67 14.72 -6.79
CA LEU A 137 12.10 15.56 -7.89
C LEU A 137 10.94 15.90 -8.85
N PHE A 138 10.01 14.94 -9.09
CA PHE A 138 8.88 15.15 -10.00
C PHE A 138 7.65 15.77 -9.32
N PHE A 139 7.38 15.43 -8.06
CA PHE A 139 6.14 15.81 -7.37
C PHE A 139 6.35 16.83 -6.24
N GLY A 140 7.60 17.21 -5.96
CA GLY A 140 7.93 18.07 -4.82
C GLY A 140 7.93 17.32 -3.49
N LEU A 141 8.03 18.08 -2.39
CA LEU A 141 7.90 17.52 -1.04
C LEU A 141 6.42 17.41 -0.66
N GLY A 142 6.01 16.27 -0.08
CA GLY A 142 4.63 16.10 0.37
C GLY A 142 4.15 14.65 0.44
N THR A 143 2.84 14.48 0.52
CA THR A 143 2.16 13.18 0.65
C THR A 143 2.39 12.28 -0.57
N VAL A 144 2.43 12.85 -1.78
CA VAL A 144 2.49 12.07 -3.03
C VAL A 144 3.79 11.29 -3.20
N PRO A 145 5.01 11.87 -3.02
CA PRO A 145 6.24 11.09 -3.02
C PRO A 145 6.26 9.96 -1.98
N GLY A 146 5.76 10.26 -0.78
CA GLY A 146 5.60 9.26 0.27
C GLY A 146 4.65 8.13 -0.14
N ALA A 147 3.57 8.45 -0.84
CA ALA A 147 2.63 7.49 -1.39
C ALA A 147 3.29 6.58 -2.42
N PHE A 148 4.02 7.13 -3.37
CA PHE A 148 4.76 6.34 -4.36
C PHE A 148 5.73 5.37 -3.69
N ALA A 149 6.56 5.84 -2.78
CA ALA A 149 7.51 5.00 -2.05
C ALA A 149 6.79 3.90 -1.26
N THR A 150 5.69 4.24 -0.57
CA THR A 150 4.91 3.27 0.23
C THR A 150 4.23 2.24 -0.65
N ILE A 151 3.62 2.63 -1.76
CA ILE A 151 2.97 1.71 -2.71
C ILE A 151 4.02 0.73 -3.28
N ILE A 152 5.17 1.22 -3.72
CA ILE A 152 6.23 0.37 -4.26
C ILE A 152 6.74 -0.61 -3.21
N PHE A 153 6.92 -0.17 -1.96
CA PHE A 153 7.44 -1.01 -0.88
C PHE A 153 6.39 -2.00 -0.35
N ALA A 154 5.14 -1.57 -0.18
CA ALA A 154 4.09 -2.38 0.44
C ALA A 154 3.38 -3.34 -0.53
N THR A 155 3.35 -3.03 -1.83
CA THR A 155 2.66 -3.86 -2.84
C THR A 155 3.21 -5.29 -2.96
N PRO A 156 4.53 -5.53 -3.06
CA PRO A 156 5.05 -6.88 -3.30
C PRO A 156 4.67 -7.92 -2.25
N PRO A 157 4.82 -7.68 -0.93
CA PRO A 157 4.43 -8.68 0.06
C PRO A 157 2.92 -8.97 0.02
N VAL A 158 2.08 -7.96 -0.19
CA VAL A 158 0.62 -8.14 -0.26
C VAL A 158 0.23 -8.96 -1.48
N VAL A 159 0.77 -8.65 -2.67
CA VAL A 159 0.52 -9.42 -3.90
C VAL A 159 0.93 -10.88 -3.74
N ARG A 160 2.15 -11.12 -3.21
CA ARG A 160 2.69 -12.46 -3.04
C ARG A 160 1.90 -13.28 -2.03
N LEU A 161 1.58 -12.71 -0.86
CA LEU A 161 0.82 -13.41 0.16
C LEU A 161 -0.62 -13.70 -0.31
N THR A 162 -1.25 -12.77 -1.02
CA THR A 162 -2.58 -12.97 -1.61
C THR A 162 -2.54 -14.09 -2.66
N SER A 163 -1.61 -14.04 -3.60
CA SER A 163 -1.45 -15.07 -4.63
C SER A 163 -1.13 -16.44 -4.02
N LEU A 164 -0.24 -16.49 -3.04
CA LEU A 164 0.12 -17.70 -2.33
C LEU A 164 -1.08 -18.30 -1.58
N GLY A 165 -1.82 -17.47 -0.83
CA GLY A 165 -3.00 -17.93 -0.08
C GLY A 165 -4.04 -18.57 -1.00
N ILE A 166 -4.31 -17.98 -2.16
CA ILE A 166 -5.23 -18.55 -3.15
C ILE A 166 -4.69 -19.85 -3.75
N LYS A 167 -3.39 -19.91 -4.10
CA LYS A 167 -2.75 -21.09 -4.70
C LYS A 167 -2.59 -22.27 -3.72
N GLN A 168 -2.59 -22.02 -2.42
CA GLN A 168 -2.48 -23.05 -1.39
C GLN A 168 -3.79 -23.79 -1.11
N VAL A 169 -4.92 -23.34 -1.63
CA VAL A 169 -6.20 -24.06 -1.48
C VAL A 169 -6.10 -25.42 -2.17
N PRO A 170 -6.38 -26.53 -1.47
CA PRO A 170 -6.28 -27.87 -2.04
C PRO A 170 -7.19 -28.05 -3.28
N LYS A 171 -6.65 -28.59 -4.35
CA LYS A 171 -7.37 -28.74 -5.62
C LYS A 171 -8.67 -29.55 -5.48
N ASN A 172 -8.67 -30.60 -4.66
CA ASN A 172 -9.84 -31.41 -4.38
C ASN A 172 -11.00 -30.58 -3.78
N VAL A 173 -10.71 -29.59 -2.94
CA VAL A 173 -11.73 -28.68 -2.38
C VAL A 173 -12.30 -27.79 -3.49
N VAL A 174 -11.45 -27.26 -4.34
CA VAL A 174 -11.86 -26.42 -5.48
C VAL A 174 -12.71 -27.22 -6.46
N GLU A 175 -12.30 -28.45 -6.79
CA GLU A 175 -13.02 -29.35 -7.70
C GLU A 175 -14.38 -29.77 -7.13
N ALA A 176 -14.43 -30.12 -5.83
CA ALA A 176 -15.68 -30.43 -5.15
C ALA A 176 -16.65 -29.23 -5.18
N SER A 177 -16.17 -28.04 -4.84
CA SER A 177 -16.99 -26.84 -4.88
C SER A 177 -17.55 -26.53 -6.28
N ARG A 178 -16.74 -26.74 -7.33
CA ARG A 178 -17.18 -26.58 -8.72
C ARG A 178 -18.23 -27.62 -9.11
N SER A 179 -18.09 -28.85 -8.65
CA SER A 179 -19.06 -29.92 -8.89
C SER A 179 -20.43 -29.61 -8.26
N PHE A 180 -20.45 -28.84 -7.16
CA PHE A 180 -21.68 -28.29 -6.56
C PHE A 180 -22.16 -26.99 -7.20
N GLY A 181 -21.57 -26.58 -8.32
CA GLY A 181 -22.02 -25.41 -9.07
C GLY A 181 -21.50 -24.05 -8.56
N ALA A 182 -20.43 -24.03 -7.76
CA ALA A 182 -19.86 -22.78 -7.29
C ALA A 182 -19.28 -21.95 -8.44
N THR A 183 -19.66 -20.68 -8.46
CA THR A 183 -19.11 -19.70 -9.42
C THR A 183 -17.67 -19.31 -9.04
N PRO A 184 -16.85 -18.80 -9.99
CA PRO A 184 -15.49 -18.33 -9.68
C PRO A 184 -15.43 -17.32 -8.53
N THR A 185 -16.42 -16.43 -8.45
CA THR A 185 -16.51 -15.45 -7.36
C THR A 185 -16.80 -16.11 -6.01
N GLN A 186 -17.68 -17.12 -5.99
CA GLN A 186 -17.94 -17.89 -4.77
C GLN A 186 -16.73 -18.68 -4.31
N LEU A 187 -15.95 -19.24 -5.24
CA LEU A 187 -14.69 -19.93 -4.91
C LEU A 187 -13.63 -19.01 -4.31
N LEU A 188 -13.66 -17.72 -4.64
CA LEU A 188 -12.71 -16.75 -4.11
C LEU A 188 -13.10 -16.24 -2.72
N PHE A 189 -14.39 -16.06 -2.44
CA PHE A 189 -14.88 -15.39 -1.23
C PHE A 189 -15.55 -16.31 -0.20
N LYS A 190 -15.79 -17.57 -0.52
CA LYS A 190 -16.41 -18.58 0.36
C LYS A 190 -15.54 -19.81 0.51
#